data_dcd78b1cd473894995911ae4e69c6c47
#
_entry.id   dcd78b1cd473894995911ae4e69c6c47
#
_cell.length_a   1.000
_cell.length_b   1.000
_cell.length_c   1.000
_cell.angle_alpha   90.00
_cell.angle_beta   90.00
_cell.angle_gamma   90.00
#
_symmetry.space_group_name_H-M   'P 1'
#
loop_
_entity.id
_entity.type
_entity.pdbx_description
1 polymer ?
#
loop_
_entity_poly.entity_id
_entity_poly.type
_entity_poly.pdbx_seq_one_letter_code
_entity_poly.pdbx_strand_id
1 'polypeptide(L)'
;MKYIGSKFLETDHLILRPTQEDDLKILWEILLDENVSKYYLTSKINKDWEEEKKWQYKKLNHALDKDIFQWSVVLKSENRCIGQVSCQKIEGNNDDSVRDVGWFLDPRFQGHGYGSEAAKKMLDYMFNDVEIRKIETSAATANASSWKIMEKLGFHRTGEIKKCKYTMLPEPVDCYCYEITSEEYMK
;
A
#
# COMPACT_ATOMS: atom_id res chain seq x y z
N MET A 1 4.97 -5.43 -18.77
CA MET A 1 3.89 -5.04 -17.84
C MET A 1 2.59 -4.85 -18.59
N LYS A 2 1.47 -5.28 -18.00
CA LYS A 2 0.12 -5.15 -18.56
C LYS A 2 -0.68 -4.11 -17.77
N TYR A 3 -1.41 -3.24 -18.46
CA TYR A 3 -2.30 -2.24 -17.86
C TYR A 3 -3.72 -2.81 -17.73
N ILE A 4 -3.96 -3.58 -16.68
CA ILE A 4 -5.23 -4.31 -16.47
C ILE A 4 -6.00 -3.83 -15.23
N GLY A 5 -5.45 -2.86 -14.49
CA GLY A 5 -6.05 -2.26 -13.30
C GLY A 5 -6.20 -3.21 -12.14
N SER A 6 -6.74 -2.70 -11.06
CA SER A 6 -7.06 -3.51 -9.87
C SER A 6 -8.21 -4.47 -10.17
N LYS A 7 -8.01 -5.75 -9.95
CA LYS A 7 -9.05 -6.80 -10.05
C LYS A 7 -9.50 -7.21 -8.65
N PHE A 8 -10.63 -7.90 -8.58
CA PHE A 8 -11.06 -8.58 -7.37
C PHE A 8 -10.10 -9.74 -7.08
N LEU A 9 -9.52 -9.74 -5.89
CA LEU A 9 -8.60 -10.79 -5.43
C LEU A 9 -9.10 -11.33 -4.10
N GLU A 10 -8.88 -12.60 -3.85
CA GLU A 10 -9.37 -13.28 -2.67
C GLU A 10 -8.27 -14.13 -2.03
N THR A 11 -8.25 -14.17 -0.70
CA THR A 11 -7.39 -15.00 0.13
C THR A 11 -8.26 -15.80 1.10
N ASP A 12 -7.68 -16.50 2.06
CA ASP A 12 -8.45 -17.23 3.07
C ASP A 12 -9.32 -16.30 3.92
N HIS A 13 -8.78 -15.16 4.36
CA HIS A 13 -9.46 -14.24 5.27
C HIS A 13 -9.93 -12.95 4.62
N LEU A 14 -9.37 -12.56 3.47
CA LEU A 14 -9.52 -11.22 2.91
C LEU A 14 -10.10 -11.23 1.51
N ILE A 15 -10.78 -10.12 1.18
CA ILE A 15 -11.09 -9.69 -0.17
C ILE A 15 -10.31 -8.40 -0.43
N LEU A 16 -9.54 -8.37 -1.51
CA LEU A 16 -8.94 -7.17 -2.05
C LEU A 16 -9.75 -6.76 -3.27
N ARG A 17 -10.40 -5.61 -3.22
CA ARG A 17 -11.22 -5.10 -4.32
C ARG A 17 -10.92 -3.62 -4.58
N PRO A 18 -11.14 -3.11 -5.81
CA PRO A 18 -11.08 -1.68 -6.05
C PRO A 18 -11.87 -0.93 -4.99
N THR A 19 -11.30 0.20 -4.51
CA THR A 19 -11.94 1.03 -3.49
C THR A 19 -13.33 1.46 -3.95
N GLN A 20 -14.33 1.38 -3.08
CA GLN A 20 -15.70 1.79 -3.29
C GLN A 20 -16.04 3.03 -2.45
N GLU A 21 -17.15 3.66 -2.74
CA GLU A 21 -17.58 4.88 -2.04
C GLU A 21 -17.70 4.68 -0.54
N ASP A 22 -18.29 3.56 -0.11
CA ASP A 22 -18.47 3.21 1.31
C ASP A 22 -17.15 3.01 2.07
N ASP A 23 -16.05 2.73 1.36
CA ASP A 23 -14.73 2.57 1.97
C ASP A 23 -14.08 3.91 2.31
N LEU A 24 -14.41 4.98 1.57
CA LEU A 24 -13.66 6.24 1.61
C LEU A 24 -13.58 6.82 3.02
N LYS A 25 -14.72 6.87 3.70
CA LYS A 25 -14.77 7.40 5.07
C LYS A 25 -14.04 6.50 6.06
N ILE A 26 -14.16 5.18 5.91
CA ILE A 26 -13.47 4.20 6.77
C ILE A 26 -11.95 4.34 6.60
N LEU A 27 -11.45 4.39 5.37
CA LEU A 27 -10.03 4.53 5.09
C LEU A 27 -9.48 5.87 5.60
N TRP A 28 -10.26 6.95 5.47
CA TRP A 28 -9.90 8.24 6.03
C TRP A 28 -9.84 8.21 7.56
N GLU A 29 -10.85 7.62 8.25
CA GLU A 29 -10.85 7.47 9.72
C GLU A 29 -9.63 6.67 10.21
N ILE A 30 -9.23 5.60 9.50
CA ILE A 30 -8.01 4.84 9.81
C ILE A 30 -6.77 5.73 9.71
N LEU A 31 -6.69 6.59 8.69
CA LEU A 31 -5.55 7.48 8.47
C LEU A 31 -5.52 8.69 9.43
N LEU A 32 -6.59 8.98 10.16
CA LEU A 32 -6.57 9.95 11.24
C LEU A 32 -5.81 9.45 12.48
N ASP A 33 -5.64 8.13 12.63
CA ASP A 33 -4.78 7.57 13.68
C ASP A 33 -3.31 7.86 13.35
N GLU A 34 -2.64 8.60 14.24
CA GLU A 34 -1.24 9.00 14.07
C GLU A 34 -0.28 7.80 14.02
N ASN A 35 -0.61 6.69 14.70
CA ASN A 35 0.21 5.49 14.64
C ASN A 35 0.20 4.84 13.26
N VAL A 36 -0.90 4.99 12.51
CA VAL A 36 -1.04 4.51 11.13
C VAL A 36 -0.40 5.50 10.16
N SER A 37 -0.74 6.77 10.28
CA SER A 37 -0.36 7.81 9.29
C SER A 37 1.08 8.28 9.40
N LYS A 38 1.71 8.14 10.57
CA LYS A 38 3.04 8.67 10.90
C LYS A 38 4.13 8.34 9.87
N TYR A 39 4.15 7.10 9.37
CA TYR A 39 5.12 6.62 8.38
C TYR A 39 4.46 6.24 7.03
N TYR A 40 3.25 6.75 6.79
CA TYR A 40 2.51 6.47 5.57
C TYR A 40 2.21 7.73 4.76
N LEU A 41 1.72 8.80 5.42
CA LEU A 41 1.30 10.00 4.72
C LEU A 41 2.48 10.87 4.28
N THR A 42 2.56 11.14 2.98
CA THR A 42 3.48 12.10 2.35
C THR A 42 2.80 13.43 2.03
N SER A 43 1.49 13.51 2.15
CA SER A 43 0.68 14.73 1.99
C SER A 43 -0.27 14.88 3.18
N LYS A 44 -0.70 16.12 3.44
CA LYS A 44 -1.65 16.40 4.53
C LYS A 44 -3.01 15.77 4.21
N ILE A 45 -3.65 15.23 5.25
CA ILE A 45 -5.04 14.80 5.25
C ILE A 45 -5.87 15.82 6.03
N ASN A 46 -7.04 16.19 5.53
CA ASN A 46 -7.93 17.09 6.27
C ASN A 46 -8.63 16.29 7.38
N LYS A 47 -8.71 16.90 8.57
CA LYS A 47 -9.40 16.29 9.73
C LYS A 47 -10.92 16.46 9.67
N ASP A 48 -11.42 17.34 8.80
CA ASP A 48 -12.83 17.50 8.49
C ASP A 48 -13.20 16.65 7.28
N TRP A 49 -14.16 15.73 7.47
CA TRP A 49 -14.61 14.83 6.41
C TRP A 49 -15.25 15.56 5.24
N GLU A 50 -16.03 16.61 5.49
CA GLU A 50 -16.71 17.37 4.42
C GLU A 50 -15.72 18.05 3.47
N GLU A 51 -14.54 18.42 3.97
CA GLU A 51 -13.46 18.96 3.16
C GLU A 51 -12.63 17.83 2.50
N GLU A 52 -12.33 16.77 3.25
CA GLU A 52 -11.52 15.65 2.75
C GLU A 52 -12.24 14.85 1.66
N LYS A 53 -13.55 14.65 1.78
CA LYS A 53 -14.32 13.82 0.86
C LYS A 53 -14.19 14.25 -0.60
N LYS A 54 -14.04 15.55 -0.87
CA LYS A 54 -13.86 16.08 -2.24
C LYS A 54 -12.62 15.46 -2.91
N TRP A 55 -11.53 15.31 -2.15
CA TRP A 55 -10.31 14.67 -2.60
C TRP A 55 -10.46 13.16 -2.75
N GLN A 56 -11.13 12.53 -1.80
CA GLN A 56 -11.36 11.10 -1.82
C GLN A 56 -12.24 10.68 -3.01
N TYR A 57 -13.30 11.42 -3.29
CA TYR A 57 -14.14 11.18 -4.48
C TYR A 57 -13.37 11.41 -5.80
N LYS A 58 -12.49 12.39 -5.86
CA LYS A 58 -11.62 12.56 -7.03
C LYS A 58 -10.72 11.34 -7.27
N LYS A 59 -10.15 10.78 -6.21
CA LYS A 59 -9.36 9.55 -6.31
C LYS A 59 -10.23 8.34 -6.71
N LEU A 60 -11.46 8.26 -6.18
CA LEU A 60 -12.39 7.19 -6.50
C LEU A 60 -12.71 7.13 -7.99
N ASN A 61 -12.86 8.26 -8.66
CA ASN A 61 -13.11 8.32 -10.10
C ASN A 61 -12.01 7.65 -10.94
N HIS A 62 -10.81 7.51 -10.40
CA HIS A 62 -9.66 6.86 -11.03
C HIS A 62 -9.40 5.43 -10.50
N ALA A 63 -10.18 4.96 -9.54
CA ALA A 63 -9.93 3.65 -8.89
C ALA A 63 -10.03 2.45 -9.86
N LEU A 64 -10.71 2.62 -11.00
CA LEU A 64 -10.87 1.60 -12.05
C LEU A 64 -9.97 1.85 -13.26
N ASP A 65 -9.12 2.86 -13.25
CA ASP A 65 -8.19 3.13 -14.34
C ASP A 65 -7.19 1.96 -14.45
N LYS A 66 -6.84 1.62 -15.69
CA LYS A 66 -6.05 0.41 -15.97
C LYS A 66 -4.60 0.45 -15.49
N ASP A 67 -4.09 1.61 -15.15
CA ASP A 67 -2.75 1.83 -14.59
C ASP A 67 -2.75 2.09 -13.08
N ILE A 68 -3.91 2.04 -12.44
CA ILE A 68 -4.08 2.16 -10.99
C ILE A 68 -4.18 0.77 -10.36
N PHE A 69 -3.30 0.51 -9.40
CA PHE A 69 -3.21 -0.74 -8.65
C PHE A 69 -3.34 -0.44 -7.16
N GLN A 70 -4.59 -0.35 -6.71
CA GLN A 70 -4.94 -0.02 -5.33
C GLN A 70 -6.20 -0.78 -4.91
N TRP A 71 -6.18 -1.37 -3.73
CA TRP A 71 -7.27 -2.19 -3.21
C TRP A 71 -7.64 -1.81 -1.78
N SER A 72 -8.93 -1.69 -1.53
CA SER A 72 -9.45 -1.81 -0.18
C SER A 72 -9.31 -3.25 0.29
N VAL A 73 -8.83 -3.43 1.51
CA VAL A 73 -8.71 -4.72 2.18
C VAL A 73 -9.95 -4.94 3.03
N VAL A 74 -10.74 -5.94 2.67
CA VAL A 74 -12.00 -6.27 3.36
C VAL A 74 -11.84 -7.59 4.10
N LEU A 75 -12.10 -7.58 5.41
CA LEU A 75 -12.13 -8.79 6.24
C LEU A 75 -13.43 -9.55 5.99
N LYS A 76 -13.35 -10.80 5.53
CA LYS A 76 -14.50 -11.61 5.13
C LYS A 76 -15.46 -11.88 6.28
N SER A 77 -14.95 -12.21 7.46
CA SER A 77 -15.76 -12.57 8.64
C SER A 77 -16.66 -11.45 9.13
N GLU A 78 -16.30 -10.19 8.84
CA GLU A 78 -17.06 -9.01 9.27
C GLU A 78 -17.66 -8.23 8.09
N ASN A 79 -17.33 -8.61 6.85
CA ASN A 79 -17.62 -7.85 5.63
C ASN A 79 -17.26 -6.36 5.77
N ARG A 80 -16.08 -6.08 6.35
CA ARG A 80 -15.65 -4.75 6.74
C ARG A 80 -14.33 -4.37 6.09
N CYS A 81 -14.25 -3.16 5.53
CA CYS A 81 -12.99 -2.57 5.11
C CYS A 81 -12.10 -2.30 6.32
N ILE A 82 -10.90 -2.85 6.33
CA ILE A 82 -9.92 -2.76 7.42
C ILE A 82 -8.62 -2.07 7.03
N GLY A 83 -8.48 -1.61 5.78
CA GLY A 83 -7.28 -0.94 5.31
C GLY A 83 -7.14 -0.96 3.80
N GLN A 84 -5.92 -0.70 3.35
CA GLN A 84 -5.61 -0.55 1.93
C GLN A 84 -4.22 -1.09 1.61
N VAL A 85 -4.06 -1.64 0.39
CA VAL A 85 -2.77 -1.95 -0.22
C VAL A 85 -2.69 -1.33 -1.61
N SER A 86 -1.51 -0.91 -2.02
CA SER A 86 -1.29 -0.28 -3.33
C SER A 86 0.08 -0.63 -3.91
N CYS A 87 0.14 -0.64 -5.26
CA CYS A 87 1.36 -0.72 -6.02
C CYS A 87 1.37 0.43 -7.03
N GLN A 88 2.20 1.43 -6.80
CA GLN A 88 2.13 2.72 -7.48
C GLN A 88 3.38 3.04 -8.29
N LYS A 89 3.26 3.98 -9.22
CA LYS A 89 4.41 4.51 -9.96
C LYS A 89 5.38 5.20 -9.01
N ILE A 90 6.66 5.06 -9.30
CA ILE A 90 7.71 5.82 -8.61
C ILE A 90 7.84 7.17 -9.31
N GLU A 91 7.66 8.26 -8.58
CA GLU A 91 7.79 9.61 -9.12
C GLU A 91 9.17 9.82 -9.73
N GLY A 92 9.21 10.33 -10.97
CA GLY A 92 10.45 10.54 -11.71
C GLY A 92 11.05 9.29 -12.37
N ASN A 93 10.48 8.10 -12.17
CA ASN A 93 10.89 6.89 -12.88
C ASN A 93 10.04 6.71 -14.16
N ASN A 94 10.70 6.60 -15.30
CA ASN A 94 10.05 6.41 -16.60
C ASN A 94 9.78 4.94 -16.95
N ASP A 95 10.26 3.99 -16.13
CA ASP A 95 10.00 2.56 -16.31
C ASP A 95 8.77 2.14 -15.50
N ASP A 96 7.62 2.08 -16.17
CA ASP A 96 6.35 1.69 -15.54
C ASP A 96 6.34 0.25 -15.00
N SER A 97 7.32 -0.59 -15.36
CA SER A 97 7.47 -1.94 -14.82
C SER A 97 8.22 -1.99 -13.47
N VAL A 98 8.73 -0.83 -13.02
CA VAL A 98 9.31 -0.66 -11.68
C VAL A 98 8.32 0.13 -10.82
N ARG A 99 7.92 -0.42 -9.69
CA ARG A 99 6.85 0.13 -8.85
C ARG A 99 7.27 0.26 -7.38
N ASP A 100 6.57 1.13 -6.68
CA ASP A 100 6.60 1.22 -5.21
C ASP A 100 5.34 0.58 -4.61
N VAL A 101 5.41 0.13 -3.37
CA VAL A 101 4.29 -0.47 -2.65
C VAL A 101 4.00 0.23 -1.33
N GLY A 102 2.73 0.26 -0.97
CA GLY A 102 2.29 0.81 0.30
C GLY A 102 1.10 0.04 0.86
N TRP A 103 1.01 0.02 2.20
CA TRP A 103 -0.11 -0.57 2.92
C TRP A 103 -0.33 0.09 4.26
N PHE A 104 -1.57 0.07 4.69
CA PHE A 104 -1.96 0.37 6.05
C PHE A 104 -3.19 -0.44 6.45
N LEU A 105 -3.30 -0.72 7.74
CA LEU A 105 -4.45 -1.38 8.34
C LEU A 105 -4.91 -0.63 9.59
N ASP A 106 -6.19 -0.69 9.85
CA ASP A 106 -6.79 -0.29 11.11
C ASP A 106 -6.06 -0.99 12.28
N PRO A 107 -5.60 -0.25 13.30
CA PRO A 107 -4.85 -0.81 14.42
C PRO A 107 -5.53 -1.99 15.10
N ARG A 108 -6.87 -2.01 15.11
CA ARG A 108 -7.67 -3.10 15.70
C ARG A 108 -7.48 -4.45 15.00
N PHE A 109 -7.03 -4.45 13.75
CA PHE A 109 -6.83 -5.63 12.92
C PHE A 109 -5.35 -5.92 12.64
N GLN A 110 -4.44 -5.17 13.26
CA GLN A 110 -3.00 -5.45 13.18
C GLN A 110 -2.64 -6.64 14.07
N GLY A 111 -1.48 -7.26 13.81
CA GLY A 111 -1.00 -8.41 14.59
C GLY A 111 -1.62 -9.77 14.23
N HIS A 112 -2.65 -9.82 13.37
CA HIS A 112 -3.33 -11.05 12.95
C HIS A 112 -2.78 -11.66 11.64
N GLY A 113 -1.74 -11.05 11.06
CA GLY A 113 -1.18 -11.51 9.78
C GLY A 113 -1.83 -10.91 8.53
N TYR A 114 -2.96 -10.21 8.66
CA TYR A 114 -3.72 -9.67 7.52
C TYR A 114 -2.91 -8.73 6.62
N GLY A 115 -2.01 -7.92 7.19
CA GLY A 115 -1.15 -7.05 6.39
C GLY A 115 -0.20 -7.84 5.47
N SER A 116 0.41 -8.90 5.98
CA SER A 116 1.26 -9.78 5.17
C SER A 116 0.46 -10.56 4.13
N GLU A 117 -0.75 -11.02 4.49
CA GLU A 117 -1.66 -11.76 3.61
C GLU A 117 -2.12 -10.89 2.44
N ALA A 118 -2.56 -9.66 2.72
CA ALA A 118 -2.98 -8.70 1.71
C ALA A 118 -1.82 -8.30 0.79
N ALA A 119 -0.66 -7.95 1.36
CA ALA A 119 0.52 -7.59 0.60
C ALA A 119 0.98 -8.73 -0.31
N LYS A 120 1.03 -9.98 0.22
CA LYS A 120 1.38 -11.15 -0.59
C LYS A 120 0.44 -11.32 -1.78
N LYS A 121 -0.87 -11.25 -1.56
CA LYS A 121 -1.86 -11.41 -2.64
C LYS A 121 -1.73 -10.31 -3.70
N MET A 122 -1.48 -9.08 -3.28
CA MET A 122 -1.18 -7.99 -4.21
C MET A 122 0.08 -8.28 -5.03
N LEU A 123 1.18 -8.73 -4.39
CA LEU A 123 2.43 -9.06 -5.08
C LEU A 123 2.24 -10.21 -6.08
N ASP A 124 1.50 -11.27 -5.69
CA ASP A 124 1.17 -12.38 -6.60
C ASP A 124 0.51 -11.85 -7.88
N TYR A 125 -0.47 -10.95 -7.74
CA TYR A 125 -1.13 -10.33 -8.89
C TYR A 125 -0.20 -9.44 -9.71
N MET A 126 0.60 -8.60 -9.05
CA MET A 126 1.48 -7.66 -9.75
C MET A 126 2.57 -8.37 -10.54
N PHE A 127 3.16 -9.45 -10.01
CA PHE A 127 4.21 -10.18 -10.71
C PHE A 127 3.64 -11.16 -11.76
N ASN A 128 2.57 -11.91 -11.46
CA ASN A 128 2.07 -12.96 -12.34
C ASN A 128 1.09 -12.45 -13.41
N ASP A 129 0.19 -11.52 -13.07
CA ASP A 129 -0.88 -11.06 -13.98
C ASP A 129 -0.51 -9.75 -14.67
N VAL A 130 -0.01 -8.77 -13.91
CA VAL A 130 0.42 -7.45 -14.41
C VAL A 130 1.80 -7.52 -15.07
N GLU A 131 2.63 -8.48 -14.65
CA GLU A 131 3.98 -8.72 -15.19
C GLU A 131 4.90 -7.50 -14.98
N ILE A 132 4.91 -6.95 -13.78
CA ILE A 132 5.93 -5.95 -13.42
C ILE A 132 7.29 -6.64 -13.29
N ARG A 133 8.36 -5.86 -13.51
CA ARG A 133 9.73 -6.38 -13.46
C ARG A 133 10.31 -6.32 -12.05
N LYS A 134 10.02 -5.27 -11.29
CA LYS A 134 10.68 -4.96 -10.02
C LYS A 134 9.80 -4.11 -9.12
N ILE A 135 9.95 -4.30 -7.82
CA ILE A 135 9.48 -3.35 -6.81
C ILE A 135 10.70 -2.75 -6.12
N GLU A 136 10.71 -1.43 -6.02
CA GLU A 136 11.64 -0.64 -5.22
C GLU A 136 10.82 0.15 -4.20
N THR A 137 11.12 0.00 -2.93
CA THR A 137 10.35 0.63 -1.87
C THR A 137 11.25 1.02 -0.70
N SER A 138 10.69 1.68 0.29
CA SER A 138 11.41 2.04 1.50
C SER A 138 10.50 2.10 2.71
N ALA A 139 11.08 1.88 3.88
CA ALA A 139 10.38 2.05 5.14
C ALA A 139 11.27 2.75 6.16
N ALA A 140 10.68 3.66 6.96
CA ALA A 140 11.38 4.27 8.07
C ALA A 140 12.01 3.18 8.96
N THR A 141 13.26 3.38 9.36
CA THR A 141 14.00 2.40 10.19
C THR A 141 13.24 2.06 11.48
N ALA A 142 12.49 3.03 12.02
CA ALA A 142 11.65 2.85 13.19
C ALA A 142 10.29 2.16 12.90
N ASN A 143 9.90 1.99 11.62
CA ASN A 143 8.63 1.33 11.24
C ASN A 143 8.83 -0.18 11.06
N ALA A 144 9.08 -0.87 12.17
CA ALA A 144 9.34 -2.32 12.15
C ALA A 144 8.18 -3.15 11.63
N SER A 145 6.95 -2.69 11.79
CA SER A 145 5.76 -3.37 11.26
C SER A 145 5.76 -3.45 9.73
N SER A 146 6.26 -2.41 9.05
CA SER A 146 6.32 -2.40 7.58
C SER A 146 7.50 -3.21 7.05
N TRP A 147 8.74 -2.93 7.49
CA TRP A 147 9.89 -3.62 6.90
C TRP A 147 9.96 -5.10 7.25
N LYS A 148 9.40 -5.56 8.38
CA LYS A 148 9.25 -7.00 8.67
C LYS A 148 8.30 -7.71 7.69
N ILE A 149 7.25 -7.03 7.22
CA ILE A 149 6.38 -7.58 6.16
C ILE A 149 7.19 -7.73 4.87
N MET A 150 7.96 -6.71 4.48
CA MET A 150 8.82 -6.77 3.28
C MET A 150 9.78 -7.95 3.34
N GLU A 151 10.53 -8.08 4.44
CA GLU A 151 11.49 -9.19 4.62
C GLU A 151 10.81 -10.57 4.59
N LYS A 152 9.64 -10.70 5.23
CA LYS A 152 8.83 -11.94 5.17
C LYS A 152 8.37 -12.28 3.75
N LEU A 153 8.15 -11.29 2.90
CA LEU A 153 7.72 -11.46 1.52
C LEU A 153 8.88 -11.60 0.53
N GLY A 154 10.11 -11.68 1.02
CA GLY A 154 11.30 -11.95 0.20
C GLY A 154 12.01 -10.69 -0.32
N PHE A 155 11.57 -9.50 0.09
CA PHE A 155 12.34 -8.30 -0.22
C PHE A 155 13.69 -8.32 0.49
N HIS A 156 14.73 -7.86 -0.20
CA HIS A 156 16.05 -7.67 0.39
C HIS A 156 16.41 -6.19 0.50
N ARG A 157 17.24 -5.86 1.49
CA ARG A 157 17.78 -4.50 1.63
C ARG A 157 18.85 -4.25 0.60
N THR A 158 18.80 -3.10 -0.06
CA THR A 158 19.82 -2.70 -1.02
C THR A 158 21.15 -2.29 -0.35
N GLY A 159 21.12 -2.09 0.96
CA GLY A 159 22.25 -1.50 1.72
C GLY A 159 22.21 0.03 1.78
N GLU A 160 21.37 0.67 0.97
CA GLU A 160 21.17 2.11 0.98
C GLU A 160 20.25 2.55 2.13
N ILE A 161 20.59 3.70 2.72
CA ILE A 161 19.73 4.44 3.65
C ILE A 161 19.46 5.80 3.04
N LYS A 162 18.18 6.12 2.86
CA LYS A 162 17.75 7.42 2.35
C LYS A 162 16.97 8.21 3.38
N LYS A 163 16.90 9.54 3.24
CA LYS A 163 16.03 10.39 4.02
C LYS A 163 14.63 10.42 3.41
N CYS A 164 13.62 10.00 4.17
CA CYS A 164 12.23 10.07 3.77
C CYS A 164 11.51 11.16 4.56
N LYS A 165 10.69 11.95 3.85
CA LYS A 165 9.85 12.97 4.46
C LYS A 165 8.43 12.45 4.60
N TYR A 166 7.92 12.44 5.81
CA TYR A 166 6.53 12.13 6.13
C TYR A 166 5.84 13.38 6.68
N THR A 167 4.60 13.59 6.29
CA THR A 167 3.86 14.82 6.66
C THR A 167 3.66 14.98 8.16
N MET A 168 3.56 13.86 8.87
CA MET A 168 3.34 13.84 10.33
C MET A 168 4.62 14.00 11.13
N LEU A 169 5.80 14.03 10.49
CA LEU A 169 7.08 14.18 11.15
C LEU A 169 7.68 15.56 10.88
N PRO A 170 8.28 16.23 11.88
CA PRO A 170 8.88 17.55 11.70
C PRO A 170 10.11 17.51 10.79
N GLU A 171 10.88 16.41 10.82
CA GLU A 171 12.12 16.25 10.06
C GLU A 171 12.12 14.95 9.26
N PRO A 172 12.86 14.89 8.15
CA PRO A 172 13.07 13.66 7.41
C PRO A 172 13.79 12.60 8.28
N VAL A 173 13.35 11.35 8.17
CA VAL A 173 13.90 10.22 8.93
C VAL A 173 14.64 9.25 8.03
N ASP A 174 15.53 8.45 8.63
CA ASP A 174 16.22 7.38 7.92
C ASP A 174 15.28 6.26 7.54
N CYS A 175 15.39 5.82 6.29
CA CYS A 175 14.62 4.71 5.73
C CYS A 175 15.56 3.66 5.16
N TYR A 176 15.29 2.40 5.45
CA TYR A 176 15.86 1.28 4.72
C TYR A 176 15.26 1.23 3.32
N CYS A 177 16.11 1.06 2.31
CA CYS A 177 15.69 0.80 0.94
C CYS A 177 15.60 -0.70 0.69
N TYR A 178 14.53 -1.13 0.04
CA TYR A 178 14.22 -2.52 -0.26
C TYR A 178 13.90 -2.70 -1.73
N GLU A 179 14.20 -3.87 -2.25
CA GLU A 179 13.79 -4.26 -3.59
C GLU A 179 13.50 -5.76 -3.68
N ILE A 180 12.73 -6.11 -4.71
CA ILE A 180 12.51 -7.49 -5.14
C ILE A 180 12.20 -7.50 -6.64
N THR A 181 12.83 -8.40 -7.38
CA THR A 181 12.56 -8.61 -8.80
C THR A 181 11.54 -9.73 -9.01
N SER A 182 10.93 -9.76 -10.19
CA SER A 182 10.04 -10.86 -10.58
C SER A 182 10.74 -12.22 -10.55
N GLU A 183 12.02 -12.27 -10.94
CA GLU A 183 12.81 -13.51 -10.94
C GLU A 183 13.07 -14.03 -9.51
N GLU A 184 13.28 -13.14 -8.55
CA GLU A 184 13.45 -13.51 -7.14
C GLU A 184 12.14 -13.94 -6.51
N TYR A 185 11.04 -13.26 -6.82
CA TYR A 185 9.72 -13.56 -6.27
C TYR A 185 9.17 -14.91 -6.73
N MET A 186 9.50 -15.35 -7.94
CA MET A 186 9.00 -16.60 -8.54
C MET A 186 9.84 -17.85 -8.18
N LYS A 187 10.93 -17.70 -7.44
CA LYS A 187 11.76 -18.83 -6.96
C LYS A 187 11.19 -19.46 -5.70
#